data_fb0149361c7475c72d4d754d630f5b85
#
_entry.id   fb0149361c7475c72d4d754d630f5b85
#
_cell.length_a   1.000
_cell.length_b   1.000
_cell.length_c   1.000
_cell.angle_alpha   90.00
_cell.angle_beta   90.00
_cell.angle_gamma   90.00
#
_symmetry.space_group_name_H-M   'P 1'
#
loop_
_entity.id
_entity.type
_entity.pdbx_description
1 polymer ?
#
loop_
_entity_poly.entity_id
_entity_poly.type
_entity_poly.pdbx_seq_one_letter_code
_entity_poly.pdbx_strand_id
1 'polypeptide(L)'
;MQQRKNSWTGAGQWLGALLVAGLLAGCQTVQTTGAGQVGVTRNQYMGVSSAEVDAASAQSYRKMLQEAERKKELNVDAAMLARVQGIAKRLVAQTTHFRPDAQGWRWETNVFHSDQVNAFCMAGGKIGIYSGLIEKLKITDDELAAVMGHEIAHALREHVREQVSLQQAARVPGLVLAIVTGSQVLADLGNMVTDVSLTLPRSREAETEADQIGVELAARAGYDPRAAISLWQKMNQLGGGRPPEFLSTHPSPDSRQQDLARLSAVVLPLYEQSRKR
;
A
#
# COMPACT_ATOMS: atom_id res chain seq x y z
N MET A 1 35.90 47.84 45.20
CA MET A 1 35.99 47.12 43.88
C MET A 1 35.17 45.86 43.97
N GLN A 2 34.00 45.87 43.37
CA GLN A 2 33.02 44.72 43.42
C GLN A 2 32.84 44.15 42.04
N GLN A 3 33.30 42.92 41.83
CA GLN A 3 33.19 42.21 40.57
C GLN A 3 31.74 41.71 40.36
N ARG A 4 31.10 42.15 39.30
CA ARG A 4 29.84 41.56 38.80
C ARG A 4 30.17 40.25 38.09
N LYS A 5 29.67 39.13 38.61
CA LYS A 5 29.66 37.84 37.93
C LYS A 5 28.52 37.80 36.90
N ASN A 6 28.85 37.65 35.62
CA ASN A 6 27.92 37.47 34.53
C ASN A 6 27.24 36.10 34.63
N SER A 7 25.92 36.06 34.83
CA SER A 7 25.09 34.85 34.81
C SER A 7 24.37 34.69 33.47
N TRP A 8 25.13 34.31 32.41
CA TRP A 8 24.55 34.13 31.07
C TRP A 8 24.74 32.68 30.50
N THR A 9 24.88 31.67 31.33
CA THR A 9 25.13 30.28 30.86
C THR A 9 23.92 29.34 30.93
N GLY A 10 22.76 29.80 31.43
CA GLY A 10 21.61 28.90 31.61
C GLY A 10 20.61 28.83 30.43
N ALA A 11 20.42 29.92 29.69
CA ALA A 11 19.36 29.99 28.67
C ALA A 11 19.69 29.22 27.38
N GLY A 12 20.97 29.16 27.02
CA GLY A 12 21.37 28.45 25.79
C GLY A 12 21.29 26.92 25.88
N GLN A 13 21.43 26.35 27.08
CA GLN A 13 21.37 24.89 27.28
C GLN A 13 19.93 24.34 27.21
N TRP A 14 18.96 25.12 27.64
CA TRP A 14 17.53 24.73 27.58
C TRP A 14 16.95 24.80 26.16
N LEU A 15 17.40 25.77 25.36
CA LEU A 15 17.00 25.88 23.95
C LEU A 15 17.55 24.70 23.11
N GLY A 16 18.78 24.23 23.36
CA GLY A 16 19.37 23.06 22.74
C GLY A 16 18.65 21.76 23.10
N ALA A 17 18.26 21.62 24.38
CA ALA A 17 17.53 20.43 24.85
C ALA A 17 16.09 20.36 24.31
N LEU A 18 15.40 21.47 24.13
CA LEU A 18 14.06 21.54 23.54
C LEU A 18 14.08 21.26 22.04
N LEU A 19 15.13 21.68 21.32
CA LEU A 19 15.32 21.34 19.90
C LEU A 19 15.60 19.85 19.69
N VAL A 20 16.40 19.22 20.54
CA VAL A 20 16.68 17.77 20.48
C VAL A 20 15.46 16.95 20.87
N ALA A 21 14.67 17.38 21.86
CA ALA A 21 13.43 16.71 22.24
C ALA A 21 12.35 16.79 21.13
N GLY A 22 12.30 17.90 20.38
CA GLY A 22 11.42 18.05 19.20
C GLY A 22 11.78 17.15 18.02
N LEU A 23 13.07 16.83 17.84
CA LEU A 23 13.55 15.93 16.78
C LEU A 23 13.32 14.44 17.09
N LEU A 24 13.17 14.06 18.35
CA LEU A 24 12.86 12.70 18.77
C LEU A 24 11.35 12.34 18.64
N ALA A 25 10.48 13.32 18.50
CA ALA A 25 9.04 13.09 18.32
C ALA A 25 8.65 12.58 16.93
N GLY A 26 9.58 12.56 15.95
CA GLY A 26 9.31 12.16 14.56
C GLY A 26 9.41 10.65 14.26
N CYS A 27 9.98 9.85 15.14
CA CYS A 27 10.19 8.41 14.91
C CYS A 27 9.17 7.60 15.69
N GLN A 28 7.91 7.57 15.24
CA GLN A 28 6.91 6.71 15.88
C GLN A 28 6.79 5.37 15.14
N THR A 29 6.93 4.28 15.89
CA THR A 29 6.44 2.98 15.44
C THR A 29 4.92 2.95 15.66
N VAL A 30 4.16 2.65 14.62
CA VAL A 30 2.70 2.72 14.61
C VAL A 30 2.11 1.41 14.10
N GLN A 31 1.04 0.96 14.71
CA GLN A 31 0.16 -0.03 14.13
C GLN A 31 -0.93 0.69 13.33
N THR A 32 -0.87 0.60 12.00
CA THR A 32 -1.72 1.40 11.11
C THR A 32 -3.12 0.80 10.89
N THR A 33 -3.33 -0.48 11.24
CA THR A 33 -4.61 -1.17 11.09
C THR A 33 -5.00 -1.93 12.35
N GLY A 34 -6.28 -2.18 12.53
CA GLY A 34 -6.77 -3.21 13.45
C GLY A 34 -6.31 -4.60 13.02
N ALA A 35 -6.27 -5.54 13.99
CA ALA A 35 -5.73 -6.89 13.78
C ALA A 35 -6.57 -7.77 12.82
N GLY A 36 -7.87 -7.51 12.69
CA GLY A 36 -8.79 -8.39 11.99
C GLY A 36 -8.91 -9.77 12.64
N GLN A 37 -9.54 -10.71 11.95
CA GLN A 37 -9.54 -12.14 12.31
C GLN A 37 -8.18 -12.79 12.04
N VAL A 38 -7.41 -12.18 11.14
CA VAL A 38 -6.11 -12.69 10.67
C VAL A 38 -4.93 -12.31 11.56
N GLY A 39 -5.13 -11.43 12.55
CA GLY A 39 -4.18 -11.18 13.64
C GLY A 39 -2.98 -10.29 13.29
N VAL A 40 -3.10 -9.34 12.35
CA VAL A 40 -2.01 -8.44 11.98
C VAL A 40 -1.79 -7.39 13.08
N THR A 41 -0.63 -7.43 13.75
CA THR A 41 -0.33 -6.57 14.93
C THR A 41 1.06 -5.95 14.91
N ARG A 42 1.84 -6.11 13.83
CA ARG A 42 3.20 -5.57 13.72
C ARG A 42 3.20 -4.03 13.76
N ASN A 43 4.11 -3.45 14.53
CA ASN A 43 4.40 -2.02 14.49
C ASN A 43 5.32 -1.71 13.31
N GLN A 44 5.08 -0.58 12.66
CA GLN A 44 5.77 -0.11 11.47
C GLN A 44 6.51 1.20 11.78
N TYR A 45 7.70 1.37 11.16
CA TYR A 45 8.45 2.62 11.25
C TYR A 45 7.91 3.66 10.25
N MET A 46 7.46 4.81 10.76
CA MET A 46 6.83 5.87 9.96
C MET A 46 7.56 7.21 10.14
N GLY A 47 8.63 7.41 9.37
CA GLY A 47 9.43 8.65 9.39
C GLY A 47 8.87 9.78 8.52
N VAL A 48 7.99 9.45 7.55
CA VAL A 48 7.31 10.42 6.66
C VAL A 48 5.86 10.55 7.08
N SER A 49 5.24 11.71 6.91
CA SER A 49 3.82 11.87 7.24
C SER A 49 2.89 11.17 6.23
N SER A 50 1.73 10.67 6.69
CA SER A 50 0.71 10.07 5.82
C SER A 50 0.22 11.09 4.77
N ALA A 51 -0.02 12.34 5.18
CA ALA A 51 -0.50 13.40 4.31
C ALA A 51 0.45 13.69 3.13
N GLU A 52 1.77 13.67 3.37
CA GLU A 52 2.77 13.86 2.30
C GLU A 52 2.76 12.70 1.31
N VAL A 53 2.68 11.46 1.80
CA VAL A 53 2.62 10.27 0.95
C VAL A 53 1.31 10.21 0.15
N ASP A 54 0.18 10.57 0.76
CA ASP A 54 -1.12 10.64 0.09
C ASP A 54 -1.13 11.70 -1.01
N ALA A 55 -0.57 12.88 -0.74
CA ALA A 55 -0.45 13.95 -1.73
C ALA A 55 0.45 13.55 -2.91
N ALA A 56 1.59 12.93 -2.62
CA ALA A 56 2.52 12.42 -3.62
C ALA A 56 1.88 11.31 -4.47
N SER A 57 1.18 10.36 -3.83
CA SER A 57 0.44 9.28 -4.49
C SER A 57 -0.64 9.83 -5.41
N ALA A 58 -1.44 10.78 -4.95
CA ALA A 58 -2.49 11.42 -5.76
C ALA A 58 -1.91 12.18 -6.95
N GLN A 59 -0.76 12.83 -6.80
CA GLN A 59 -0.08 13.51 -7.90
C GLN A 59 0.45 12.51 -8.93
N SER A 60 1.13 11.45 -8.49
CA SER A 60 1.66 10.40 -9.35
C SER A 60 0.55 9.69 -10.11
N TYR A 61 -0.53 9.34 -9.43
CA TYR A 61 -1.69 8.71 -10.05
C TYR A 61 -2.32 9.59 -11.12
N ARG A 62 -2.51 10.90 -10.86
CA ARG A 62 -3.01 11.84 -11.89
C ARG A 62 -2.13 11.88 -13.12
N LYS A 63 -0.79 11.88 -12.96
CA LYS A 63 0.14 11.83 -14.10
C LYS A 63 -0.03 10.55 -14.92
N MET A 64 -0.19 9.40 -14.24
CA MET A 64 -0.44 8.11 -14.89
C MET A 64 -1.75 8.12 -15.68
N LEU A 65 -2.83 8.68 -15.10
CA LEU A 65 -4.13 8.79 -15.79
C LEU A 65 -4.01 9.68 -17.05
N GLN A 66 -3.37 10.84 -16.94
CA GLN A 66 -3.15 11.75 -18.07
C GLN A 66 -2.33 11.10 -19.18
N GLU A 67 -1.30 10.33 -18.83
CA GLU A 67 -0.49 9.61 -19.80
C GLU A 67 -1.29 8.49 -20.50
N ALA A 68 -2.05 7.70 -19.75
CA ALA A 68 -2.90 6.65 -20.29
C ALA A 68 -4.04 7.22 -21.15
N GLU A 69 -4.62 8.36 -20.76
CA GLU A 69 -5.64 9.06 -21.55
C GLU A 69 -5.07 9.58 -22.88
N ARG A 70 -3.89 10.20 -22.85
CA ARG A 70 -3.18 10.68 -24.04
C ARG A 70 -2.90 9.54 -25.02
N LYS A 71 -2.59 8.34 -24.52
CA LYS A 71 -2.35 7.14 -25.31
C LYS A 71 -3.63 6.40 -25.72
N LYS A 72 -4.79 6.83 -25.23
CA LYS A 72 -6.07 6.13 -25.38
C LYS A 72 -6.07 4.72 -24.77
N GLU A 73 -5.36 4.55 -23.67
CA GLU A 73 -5.19 3.32 -22.92
C GLU A 73 -5.98 3.33 -21.58
N LEU A 74 -6.68 4.43 -21.26
CA LEU A 74 -7.45 4.55 -20.03
C LEU A 74 -8.90 4.11 -20.23
N ASN A 75 -9.35 3.14 -19.44
CA ASN A 75 -10.76 2.71 -19.34
C ASN A 75 -11.40 2.35 -20.70
N VAL A 76 -10.63 1.73 -21.58
CA VAL A 76 -11.02 1.44 -22.97
C VAL A 76 -12.23 0.48 -23.06
N ASP A 77 -12.29 -0.50 -22.16
CA ASP A 77 -13.40 -1.47 -22.06
C ASP A 77 -14.33 -1.06 -20.90
N ALA A 78 -15.50 -0.56 -21.24
CA ALA A 78 -16.49 -0.11 -20.25
C ALA A 78 -17.05 -1.26 -19.40
N ALA A 79 -17.18 -2.47 -19.97
CA ALA A 79 -17.66 -3.63 -19.22
C ALA A 79 -16.60 -4.10 -18.21
N MET A 80 -15.34 -4.16 -18.61
CA MET A 80 -14.22 -4.47 -17.72
C MET A 80 -14.12 -3.42 -16.60
N LEU A 81 -14.22 -2.13 -16.92
CA LEU A 81 -14.21 -1.05 -15.93
C LEU A 81 -15.33 -1.21 -14.91
N ALA A 82 -16.56 -1.43 -15.38
CA ALA A 82 -17.71 -1.62 -14.48
C ALA A 82 -17.55 -2.84 -13.57
N ARG A 83 -16.99 -3.95 -14.10
CA ARG A 83 -16.67 -5.15 -13.34
C ARG A 83 -15.66 -4.84 -12.21
N VAL A 84 -14.54 -4.20 -12.56
CA VAL A 84 -13.48 -3.82 -11.60
C VAL A 84 -14.00 -2.85 -10.54
N GLN A 85 -14.74 -1.83 -10.94
CA GLN A 85 -15.33 -0.85 -10.02
C GLN A 85 -16.38 -1.48 -9.09
N GLY A 86 -17.16 -2.44 -9.58
CA GLY A 86 -18.11 -3.20 -8.77
C GLY A 86 -17.41 -3.98 -7.66
N ILE A 87 -16.31 -4.65 -7.98
CA ILE A 87 -15.50 -5.39 -7.01
C ILE A 87 -14.84 -4.42 -6.02
N ALA A 88 -14.21 -3.34 -6.51
CA ALA A 88 -13.59 -2.31 -5.67
C ALA A 88 -14.57 -1.77 -4.63
N LYS A 89 -15.78 -1.39 -5.06
CA LYS A 89 -16.83 -0.86 -4.18
C LYS A 89 -17.16 -1.81 -3.03
N ARG A 90 -17.27 -3.11 -3.30
CA ARG A 90 -17.57 -4.11 -2.27
C ARG A 90 -16.40 -4.29 -1.30
N LEU A 91 -15.15 -4.32 -1.78
CA LEU A 91 -13.95 -4.41 -0.95
C LEU A 91 -13.77 -3.17 -0.08
N VAL A 92 -13.89 -1.97 -0.65
CA VAL A 92 -13.76 -0.69 0.05
C VAL A 92 -14.76 -0.56 1.19
N ALA A 93 -15.99 -1.04 1.01
CA ALA A 93 -16.99 -1.05 2.07
C ALA A 93 -16.58 -1.87 3.31
N GLN A 94 -15.60 -2.76 3.19
CA GLN A 94 -15.10 -3.59 4.29
C GLN A 94 -13.83 -3.04 4.95
N THR A 95 -13.22 -1.99 4.41
CA THR A 95 -11.95 -1.43 4.90
C THR A 95 -12.04 -0.90 6.34
N THR A 96 -13.23 -0.45 6.76
CA THR A 96 -13.47 0.06 8.13
C THR A 96 -13.23 -0.97 9.23
N HIS A 97 -13.26 -2.26 8.92
CA HIS A 97 -12.92 -3.32 9.86
C HIS A 97 -11.45 -3.30 10.26
N PHE A 98 -10.59 -2.74 9.40
CA PHE A 98 -9.16 -2.63 9.64
C PHE A 98 -8.73 -1.19 9.93
N ARG A 99 -9.34 -0.22 9.22
CA ARG A 99 -8.97 1.18 9.28
C ARG A 99 -10.19 2.09 9.12
N PRO A 100 -10.76 2.59 10.25
CA PRO A 100 -12.00 3.38 10.22
C PRO A 100 -11.92 4.66 9.36
N ASP A 101 -10.78 5.35 9.35
CA ASP A 101 -10.55 6.57 8.56
C ASP A 101 -10.49 6.31 7.05
N ALA A 102 -10.22 5.08 6.62
CA ALA A 102 -10.16 4.72 5.20
C ALA A 102 -11.49 4.93 4.47
N GLN A 103 -12.62 4.95 5.18
CA GLN A 103 -13.92 5.28 4.58
C GLN A 103 -13.94 6.70 4.00
N GLY A 104 -13.19 7.62 4.58
CA GLY A 104 -13.05 9.01 4.13
C GLY A 104 -12.05 9.22 2.99
N TRP A 105 -11.32 8.19 2.57
CA TRP A 105 -10.35 8.32 1.49
C TRP A 105 -11.03 8.58 0.15
N ARG A 106 -10.33 9.27 -0.74
CA ARG A 106 -10.81 9.51 -2.12
C ARG A 106 -10.51 8.29 -2.99
N TRP A 107 -11.24 7.20 -2.77
CA TRP A 107 -11.11 5.98 -3.56
C TRP A 107 -11.38 6.23 -5.03
N GLU A 108 -10.45 5.76 -5.86
CA GLU A 108 -10.52 5.92 -7.31
C GLU A 108 -10.02 4.65 -7.97
N THR A 109 -10.76 4.13 -8.95
CA THR A 109 -10.47 2.84 -9.59
C THR A 109 -10.54 2.98 -11.09
N ASN A 110 -9.41 2.70 -11.77
CA ASN A 110 -9.29 2.77 -13.21
C ASN A 110 -8.61 1.53 -13.78
N VAL A 111 -8.88 1.24 -15.06
CA VAL A 111 -8.28 0.15 -15.83
C VAL A 111 -7.35 0.74 -16.88
N PHE A 112 -6.09 0.29 -16.87
CA PHE A 112 -5.08 0.64 -17.86
C PHE A 112 -5.01 -0.48 -18.91
N HIS A 113 -5.29 -0.14 -20.17
CA HIS A 113 -5.16 -1.08 -21.27
C HIS A 113 -3.68 -1.35 -21.54
N SER A 114 -3.21 -2.55 -21.23
CA SER A 114 -1.82 -2.94 -21.34
C SER A 114 -1.69 -4.45 -21.22
N ASP A 115 -0.68 -5.00 -21.89
CA ASP A 115 -0.29 -6.41 -21.79
C ASP A 115 0.34 -6.80 -20.44
N GLN A 116 0.64 -5.84 -19.57
CA GLN A 116 1.23 -6.12 -18.27
C GLN A 116 0.27 -6.90 -17.38
N VAL A 117 0.80 -7.90 -16.69
CA VAL A 117 0.09 -8.63 -15.64
C VAL A 117 0.43 -7.95 -14.32
N ASN A 118 -0.32 -6.89 -14.01
CA ASN A 118 -0.06 -6.06 -12.83
C ASN A 118 -1.33 -5.42 -12.29
N ALA A 119 -1.27 -5.01 -11.01
CA ALA A 119 -2.26 -4.22 -10.29
C ALA A 119 -1.54 -3.42 -9.21
N PHE A 120 -2.16 -2.35 -8.71
CA PHE A 120 -1.63 -1.57 -7.60
C PHE A 120 -2.73 -0.81 -6.85
N CYS A 121 -2.45 -0.46 -5.60
CA CYS A 121 -3.21 0.54 -4.84
C CYS A 121 -2.23 1.49 -4.14
N MET A 122 -2.13 2.73 -4.64
CA MET A 122 -1.34 3.77 -3.99
C MET A 122 -2.06 4.32 -2.76
N ALA A 123 -1.31 4.98 -1.89
CA ALA A 123 -1.83 5.60 -0.68
C ALA A 123 -3.01 6.54 -0.98
N GLY A 124 -3.96 6.62 -0.04
CA GLY A 124 -5.20 7.39 -0.23
C GLY A 124 -6.20 6.72 -1.19
N GLY A 125 -6.02 5.41 -1.52
CA GLY A 125 -7.02 4.60 -2.23
C GLY A 125 -7.02 4.77 -3.76
N LYS A 126 -5.87 4.91 -4.41
CA LYS A 126 -5.73 5.03 -5.86
C LYS A 126 -5.45 3.67 -6.50
N ILE A 127 -6.49 3.02 -7.01
CA ILE A 127 -6.45 1.65 -7.54
C ILE A 127 -6.25 1.68 -9.06
N GLY A 128 -5.28 0.93 -9.56
CA GLY A 128 -5.06 0.70 -10.97
C GLY A 128 -4.96 -0.79 -11.28
N ILE A 129 -5.72 -1.24 -12.28
CA ILE A 129 -5.69 -2.61 -12.78
C ILE A 129 -5.26 -2.57 -14.24
N TYR A 130 -4.28 -3.38 -14.61
CA TYR A 130 -3.89 -3.55 -16.01
C TYR A 130 -4.74 -4.63 -16.67
N SER A 131 -5.23 -4.36 -17.90
CA SER A 131 -6.11 -5.31 -18.60
C SER A 131 -5.46 -6.69 -18.80
N GLY A 132 -4.16 -6.73 -19.00
CA GLY A 132 -3.39 -7.97 -19.14
C GLY A 132 -3.47 -8.90 -17.93
N LEU A 133 -3.68 -8.38 -16.73
CA LEU A 133 -3.92 -9.20 -15.54
C LEU A 133 -5.22 -10.01 -15.70
N ILE A 134 -6.27 -9.36 -16.20
CA ILE A 134 -7.60 -9.97 -16.35
C ILE A 134 -7.59 -10.94 -17.56
N GLU A 135 -7.08 -10.48 -18.69
CA GLU A 135 -7.15 -11.19 -19.98
C GLU A 135 -6.24 -12.40 -20.05
N LYS A 136 -4.95 -12.23 -19.67
CA LYS A 136 -3.96 -13.31 -19.77
C LYS A 136 -4.17 -14.41 -18.75
N LEU A 137 -4.57 -14.05 -17.51
CA LEU A 137 -4.88 -15.01 -16.45
C LEU A 137 -6.31 -15.56 -16.54
N LYS A 138 -7.19 -14.93 -17.32
CA LYS A 138 -8.62 -15.28 -17.38
C LYS A 138 -9.22 -15.41 -15.97
N ILE A 139 -8.95 -14.38 -15.15
CA ILE A 139 -9.31 -14.42 -13.73
C ILE A 139 -10.81 -14.26 -13.51
N THR A 140 -11.31 -15.02 -12.54
CA THR A 140 -12.69 -14.90 -12.04
C THR A 140 -12.88 -13.64 -11.20
N ASP A 141 -14.12 -13.32 -10.80
CA ASP A 141 -14.39 -12.18 -9.89
C ASP A 141 -13.78 -12.42 -8.51
N ASP A 142 -13.79 -13.66 -8.01
CA ASP A 142 -13.19 -14.01 -6.74
C ASP A 142 -11.66 -13.84 -6.76
N GLU A 143 -11.00 -14.24 -7.86
CA GLU A 143 -9.56 -14.05 -8.05
C GLU A 143 -9.20 -12.57 -8.23
N LEU A 144 -10.03 -11.80 -8.95
CA LEU A 144 -9.83 -10.37 -9.09
C LEU A 144 -10.03 -9.65 -7.73
N ALA A 145 -11.00 -10.08 -6.94
CA ALA A 145 -11.19 -9.58 -5.58
C ALA A 145 -10.01 -9.94 -4.66
N ALA A 146 -9.40 -11.11 -4.82
CA ALA A 146 -8.23 -11.51 -4.05
C ALA A 146 -7.03 -10.61 -4.33
N VAL A 147 -6.68 -10.34 -5.62
CA VAL A 147 -5.58 -9.42 -5.94
C VAL A 147 -5.89 -7.98 -5.53
N MET A 148 -7.10 -7.50 -5.78
CA MET A 148 -7.51 -6.14 -5.37
C MET A 148 -7.53 -5.98 -3.85
N GLY A 149 -7.97 -7.00 -3.11
CA GLY A 149 -7.93 -7.03 -1.66
C GLY A 149 -6.50 -6.94 -1.12
N HIS A 150 -5.56 -7.67 -1.73
CA HIS A 150 -4.13 -7.62 -1.44
C HIS A 150 -3.56 -6.21 -1.66
N GLU A 151 -3.88 -5.56 -2.80
CA GLU A 151 -3.42 -4.21 -3.08
C GLU A 151 -4.03 -3.17 -2.12
N ILE A 152 -5.32 -3.28 -1.82
CA ILE A 152 -5.98 -2.43 -0.82
C ILE A 152 -5.33 -2.62 0.55
N ALA A 153 -4.96 -3.84 0.94
CA ALA A 153 -4.29 -4.12 2.20
C ALA A 153 -2.93 -3.41 2.31
N HIS A 154 -2.14 -3.35 1.21
CA HIS A 154 -0.92 -2.56 1.17
C HIS A 154 -1.17 -1.08 1.46
N ALA A 155 -2.23 -0.50 0.90
CA ALA A 155 -2.60 0.90 1.16
C ALA A 155 -3.08 1.11 2.60
N LEU A 156 -3.92 0.23 3.14
CA LEU A 156 -4.40 0.29 4.53
C LEU A 156 -3.26 0.20 5.54
N ARG A 157 -2.28 -0.69 5.29
CA ARG A 157 -1.08 -0.86 6.12
C ARG A 157 -0.03 0.22 5.87
N GLU A 158 -0.25 1.13 4.93
CA GLU A 158 0.71 2.18 4.56
C GLU A 158 2.11 1.62 4.23
N HIS A 159 2.20 0.46 3.59
CA HIS A 159 3.49 -0.18 3.28
C HIS A 159 4.40 0.70 2.41
N VAL A 160 3.82 1.52 1.52
CA VAL A 160 4.57 2.52 0.74
C VAL A 160 5.21 3.55 1.67
N ARG A 161 4.46 4.07 2.64
CA ARG A 161 4.96 5.04 3.62
C ARG A 161 6.08 4.43 4.48
N GLU A 162 5.91 3.19 4.94
CA GLU A 162 6.94 2.47 5.69
C GLU A 162 8.23 2.31 4.88
N GLN A 163 8.13 1.83 3.65
CA GLN A 163 9.29 1.62 2.78
C GLN A 163 10.01 2.92 2.42
N VAL A 164 9.27 3.99 2.11
CA VAL A 164 9.81 5.33 1.88
C VAL A 164 10.51 5.85 3.13
N SER A 165 9.92 5.67 4.32
CA SER A 165 10.51 6.07 5.60
C SER A 165 11.82 5.35 5.86
N LEU A 166 11.87 4.04 5.62
CA LEU A 166 13.09 3.24 5.76
C LEU A 166 14.18 3.65 4.75
N GLN A 167 13.80 3.93 3.50
CA GLN A 167 14.75 4.40 2.49
C GLN A 167 15.32 5.77 2.83
N GLN A 168 14.51 6.69 3.34
CA GLN A 168 14.99 7.99 3.79
C GLN A 168 15.93 7.85 4.99
N ALA A 169 15.58 7.04 5.99
CA ALA A 169 16.45 6.78 7.12
C ALA A 169 17.81 6.18 6.71
N ALA A 170 17.82 5.30 5.71
CA ALA A 170 19.04 4.69 5.20
C ALA A 170 19.94 5.67 4.42
N ARG A 171 19.37 6.70 3.80
CA ARG A 171 20.13 7.71 3.02
C ARG A 171 20.82 8.77 3.89
N VAL A 172 20.48 8.88 5.17
CA VAL A 172 20.94 9.93 6.09
C VAL A 172 21.63 9.35 7.34
N PRO A 173 22.78 8.66 7.20
CA PRO A 173 23.60 8.39 8.38
C PRO A 173 24.26 9.71 8.80
N GLY A 174 23.69 10.41 9.79
CA GLY A 174 24.33 11.56 10.46
C GLY A 174 24.03 12.95 9.91
N LEU A 175 23.08 13.16 9.00
CA LEU A 175 22.72 14.50 8.55
C LEU A 175 21.38 14.96 9.14
N VAL A 176 21.46 15.62 10.29
CA VAL A 176 20.49 16.60 10.73
C VAL A 176 20.74 17.88 9.90
N LEU A 177 19.76 18.33 9.19
CA LEU A 177 19.69 19.63 8.51
C LEU A 177 20.17 19.71 7.05
N ALA A 178 19.34 19.23 6.10
CA ALA A 178 19.22 19.96 4.85
C ALA A 178 17.84 20.59 4.79
N ILE A 179 17.75 21.90 5.01
CA ILE A 179 16.59 22.71 4.63
C ILE A 179 16.53 22.69 3.11
N VAL A 180 15.89 21.67 2.54
CA VAL A 180 15.64 21.58 1.10
C VAL A 180 14.33 22.31 0.84
N THR A 181 14.34 23.26 -0.09
CA THR A 181 13.19 24.07 -0.45
C THR A 181 12.04 23.19 -0.96
N GLY A 182 10.82 23.42 -0.47
CA GLY A 182 9.65 22.54 -0.52
C GLY A 182 9.23 21.93 -1.87
N SER A 183 9.61 22.46 -3.04
CA SER A 183 9.20 21.90 -4.33
C SER A 183 10.02 20.69 -4.79
N GLN A 184 11.31 20.64 -4.45
CA GLN A 184 12.20 19.54 -4.82
C GLN A 184 11.97 18.32 -3.95
N VAL A 185 11.70 18.53 -2.66
CA VAL A 185 11.33 17.45 -1.71
C VAL A 185 10.06 16.74 -2.14
N LEU A 186 9.05 17.47 -2.59
CA LEU A 186 7.79 16.89 -3.07
C LEU A 186 7.97 16.12 -4.39
N ALA A 187 8.83 16.58 -5.29
CA ALA A 187 9.12 15.86 -6.53
C ALA A 187 9.89 14.56 -6.27
N ASP A 188 10.90 14.60 -5.38
CA ASP A 188 11.68 13.41 -4.99
C ASP A 188 10.80 12.40 -4.25
N LEU A 189 9.93 12.86 -3.36
CA LEU A 189 8.97 12.02 -2.68
C LEU A 189 7.98 11.37 -3.68
N GLY A 190 7.52 12.13 -4.68
CA GLY A 190 6.65 11.62 -5.74
C GLY A 190 7.29 10.49 -6.54
N ASN A 191 8.56 10.63 -6.90
CA ASN A 191 9.31 9.58 -7.59
C ASN A 191 9.49 8.35 -6.69
N MET A 192 9.89 8.54 -5.43
CA MET A 192 10.03 7.44 -4.47
C MET A 192 8.72 6.68 -4.25
N VAL A 193 7.60 7.40 -4.11
CA VAL A 193 6.27 6.79 -3.96
C VAL A 193 5.89 5.99 -5.20
N THR A 194 6.17 6.51 -6.39
CA THR A 194 5.92 5.81 -7.65
C THR A 194 6.77 4.54 -7.76
N ASP A 195 8.06 4.65 -7.52
CA ASP A 195 8.99 3.52 -7.58
C ASP A 195 8.61 2.42 -6.58
N VAL A 196 8.34 2.79 -5.34
CA VAL A 196 7.91 1.85 -4.30
C VAL A 196 6.56 1.21 -4.65
N SER A 197 5.62 1.95 -5.24
CA SER A 197 4.30 1.43 -5.57
C SER A 197 4.29 0.49 -6.77
N LEU A 198 5.18 0.70 -7.76
CA LEU A 198 5.06 0.08 -9.08
C LEU A 198 6.27 -0.78 -9.50
N THR A 199 7.47 -0.51 -8.96
CA THR A 199 8.71 -1.08 -9.50
C THR A 199 9.57 -1.82 -8.48
N LEU A 200 9.52 -1.41 -7.21
CA LEU A 200 10.40 -1.98 -6.19
C LEU A 200 9.75 -3.18 -5.50
N PRO A 201 10.54 -4.23 -5.21
CA PRO A 201 10.05 -5.37 -4.44
C PRO A 201 9.65 -4.96 -3.02
N ARG A 202 8.58 -5.54 -2.53
CA ARG A 202 8.12 -5.38 -1.15
C ARG A 202 8.82 -6.35 -0.21
N SER A 203 8.84 -6.01 1.08
CA SER A 203 9.37 -6.92 2.09
C SER A 203 8.45 -8.14 2.25
N ARG A 204 9.01 -9.26 2.71
CA ARG A 204 8.22 -10.49 2.97
C ARG A 204 7.15 -10.27 4.03
N GLU A 205 7.44 -9.45 5.04
CA GLU A 205 6.50 -9.07 6.09
C GLU A 205 5.32 -8.29 5.52
N ALA A 206 5.59 -7.32 4.64
CA ALA A 206 4.55 -6.54 3.97
C ALA A 206 3.65 -7.42 3.08
N GLU A 207 4.24 -8.39 2.36
CA GLU A 207 3.49 -9.36 1.55
C GLU A 207 2.60 -10.26 2.41
N THR A 208 3.15 -10.76 3.53
CA THR A 208 2.38 -11.60 4.47
C THR A 208 1.20 -10.84 5.07
N GLU A 209 1.40 -9.59 5.49
CA GLU A 209 0.34 -8.74 6.04
C GLU A 209 -0.72 -8.40 4.98
N ALA A 210 -0.29 -8.16 3.73
CA ALA A 210 -1.20 -7.89 2.63
C ALA A 210 -2.04 -9.12 2.26
N ASP A 211 -1.46 -10.31 2.27
CA ASP A 211 -2.21 -11.56 2.10
C ASP A 211 -3.24 -11.77 3.22
N GLN A 212 -2.84 -11.59 4.48
CA GLN A 212 -3.70 -11.74 5.63
C GLN A 212 -4.93 -10.82 5.54
N ILE A 213 -4.70 -9.52 5.43
CA ILE A 213 -5.77 -8.51 5.35
C ILE A 213 -6.59 -8.67 4.06
N GLY A 214 -5.92 -8.90 2.91
CA GLY A 214 -6.55 -9.00 1.61
C GLY A 214 -7.54 -10.16 1.51
N VAL A 215 -7.16 -11.34 2.03
CA VAL A 215 -8.03 -12.52 2.06
C VAL A 215 -9.24 -12.28 2.97
N GLU A 216 -9.07 -11.61 4.12
CA GLU A 216 -10.20 -11.26 4.99
C GLU A 216 -11.11 -10.20 4.36
N LEU A 217 -10.57 -9.18 3.69
CA LEU A 217 -11.36 -8.20 2.95
C LEU A 217 -12.22 -8.85 1.88
N ALA A 218 -11.63 -9.76 1.07
CA ALA A 218 -12.35 -10.50 0.04
C ALA A 218 -13.48 -11.33 0.63
N ALA A 219 -13.24 -12.07 1.71
CA ALA A 219 -14.24 -12.88 2.39
C ALA A 219 -15.41 -12.03 2.93
N ARG A 220 -15.10 -10.90 3.60
CA ARG A 220 -16.13 -9.97 4.11
C ARG A 220 -16.94 -9.32 2.99
N ALA A 221 -16.32 -9.07 1.83
CA ALA A 221 -16.97 -8.54 0.64
C ALA A 221 -17.79 -9.59 -0.12
N GLY A 222 -17.81 -10.85 0.34
CA GLY A 222 -18.58 -11.94 -0.25
C GLY A 222 -17.93 -12.57 -1.47
N TYR A 223 -16.59 -12.56 -1.52
CA TYR A 223 -15.78 -13.29 -2.50
C TYR A 223 -15.13 -14.49 -1.83
N ASP A 224 -15.02 -15.60 -2.57
CA ASP A 224 -14.44 -16.83 -2.04
C ASP A 224 -12.94 -16.63 -1.70
N PRO A 225 -12.54 -16.70 -0.41
CA PRO A 225 -11.15 -16.47 -0.04
C PRO A 225 -10.18 -17.50 -0.62
N ARG A 226 -10.65 -18.69 -1.01
CA ARG A 226 -9.84 -19.76 -1.61
C ARG A 226 -9.35 -19.39 -3.01
N ALA A 227 -9.99 -18.41 -3.66
CA ALA A 227 -9.57 -17.91 -4.97
C ALA A 227 -8.17 -17.25 -4.95
N ALA A 228 -7.69 -16.79 -3.77
CA ALA A 228 -6.32 -16.34 -3.63
C ALA A 228 -5.31 -17.44 -4.00
N ILE A 229 -5.58 -18.70 -3.68
CA ILE A 229 -4.70 -19.83 -3.99
C ILE A 229 -4.63 -20.05 -5.49
N SER A 230 -5.78 -20.13 -6.18
CA SER A 230 -5.83 -20.36 -7.63
C SER A 230 -5.25 -19.18 -8.42
N LEU A 231 -5.41 -17.95 -7.96
CA LEU A 231 -4.78 -16.76 -8.52
C LEU A 231 -3.26 -16.90 -8.57
N TRP A 232 -2.63 -17.21 -7.43
CA TRP A 232 -1.18 -17.40 -7.37
C TRP A 232 -0.68 -18.57 -8.19
N GLN A 233 -1.46 -19.67 -8.28
CA GLN A 233 -1.15 -20.78 -9.17
C GLN A 233 -1.13 -20.32 -10.64
N LYS A 234 -2.13 -19.55 -11.07
CA LYS A 234 -2.19 -19.00 -12.44
C LYS A 234 -1.01 -18.06 -12.72
N MET A 235 -0.66 -17.17 -11.77
CA MET A 235 0.47 -16.26 -11.90
C MET A 235 1.79 -17.02 -12.07
N ASN A 236 2.02 -18.06 -11.28
CA ASN A 236 3.23 -18.90 -11.37
C ASN A 236 3.31 -19.68 -12.69
N GLN A 237 2.17 -20.07 -13.25
CA GLN A 237 2.13 -20.80 -14.55
C GLN A 237 2.42 -19.91 -15.76
N LEU A 238 2.18 -18.60 -15.68
CA LEU A 238 2.51 -17.65 -16.75
C LEU A 238 4.02 -17.46 -16.97
N GLY A 239 4.85 -17.85 -16.04
CA GLY A 239 6.28 -17.60 -16.02
C GLY A 239 7.10 -18.52 -16.96
N GLY A 240 6.87 -18.46 -18.26
CA GLY A 240 7.72 -19.10 -19.28
C GLY A 240 9.05 -18.37 -19.51
N GLY A 241 9.88 -18.20 -18.46
CA GLY A 241 11.22 -17.61 -18.54
C GLY A 241 11.39 -16.23 -17.95
N ARG A 242 10.35 -15.38 -17.88
CA ARG A 242 10.34 -14.12 -17.15
C ARG A 242 9.07 -14.06 -16.28
N PRO A 243 9.21 -13.90 -14.96
CA PRO A 243 8.03 -13.80 -14.09
C PRO A 243 7.16 -12.60 -14.50
N PRO A 244 5.82 -12.69 -14.33
CA PRO A 244 4.94 -11.55 -14.48
C PRO A 244 5.40 -10.36 -13.65
N GLU A 245 5.11 -9.14 -14.11
CA GLU A 245 5.47 -7.89 -13.42
C GLU A 245 5.03 -7.91 -11.96
N PHE A 246 3.82 -8.38 -11.70
CA PHE A 246 3.27 -8.52 -10.36
C PHE A 246 4.16 -9.36 -9.43
N LEU A 247 4.70 -10.50 -9.90
CA LEU A 247 5.59 -11.34 -9.09
C LEU A 247 6.97 -10.70 -8.84
N SER A 248 7.38 -9.75 -9.67
CA SER A 248 8.66 -9.03 -9.49
C SER A 248 8.55 -8.02 -8.35
N THR A 249 7.40 -7.38 -8.17
CA THR A 249 7.12 -6.41 -7.10
C THR A 249 6.55 -7.06 -5.85
N HIS A 250 5.92 -8.23 -5.98
CA HIS A 250 5.30 -9.03 -4.90
C HIS A 250 5.96 -10.41 -4.81
N PRO A 251 7.17 -10.50 -4.25
CA PRO A 251 7.89 -11.76 -4.16
C PRO A 251 7.13 -12.78 -3.33
N SER A 252 6.96 -13.98 -3.88
CA SER A 252 6.23 -15.06 -3.25
C SER A 252 7.19 -16.04 -2.59
N PRO A 253 7.12 -16.27 -1.26
CA PRO A 253 7.80 -17.39 -0.63
C PRO A 253 7.16 -18.72 -1.05
N ASP A 254 7.93 -19.80 -1.01
CA ASP A 254 7.45 -21.14 -1.36
C ASP A 254 6.25 -21.58 -0.51
N SER A 255 6.15 -21.07 0.74
CA SER A 255 5.04 -21.34 1.67
C SER A 255 3.74 -20.59 1.35
N ARG A 256 3.75 -19.59 0.45
CA ARG A 256 2.60 -18.67 0.27
C ARG A 256 1.28 -19.41 0.00
N GLN A 257 1.30 -20.44 -0.81
CA GLN A 257 0.07 -21.21 -1.10
C GLN A 257 -0.48 -21.92 0.15
N GLN A 258 0.42 -22.47 0.99
CA GLN A 258 0.02 -23.11 2.25
C GLN A 258 -0.50 -22.09 3.25
N ASP A 259 0.13 -20.92 3.30
CA ASP A 259 -0.28 -19.81 4.17
C ASP A 259 -1.66 -19.29 3.75
N LEU A 260 -1.90 -19.08 2.45
CA LEU A 260 -3.20 -18.68 1.91
C LEU A 260 -4.29 -19.74 2.17
N ALA A 261 -3.96 -21.03 2.10
CA ALA A 261 -4.91 -22.09 2.42
C ALA A 261 -5.33 -22.04 3.91
N ARG A 262 -4.39 -21.84 4.83
CA ARG A 262 -4.69 -21.65 6.26
C ARG A 262 -5.52 -20.39 6.51
N LEU A 263 -5.13 -19.26 5.93
CA LEU A 263 -5.85 -17.99 6.04
C LEU A 263 -7.27 -18.10 5.50
N SER A 264 -7.45 -18.74 4.34
CA SER A 264 -8.77 -18.97 3.75
C SER A 264 -9.69 -19.75 4.68
N ALA A 265 -9.17 -20.77 5.37
CA ALA A 265 -9.95 -21.54 6.34
C ALA A 265 -10.38 -20.69 7.56
N VAL A 266 -9.51 -19.79 8.04
CA VAL A 266 -9.81 -18.88 9.16
C VAL A 266 -10.93 -17.90 8.81
N VAL A 267 -10.95 -17.37 7.57
CA VAL A 267 -11.92 -16.34 7.16
C VAL A 267 -13.14 -16.89 6.43
N LEU A 268 -13.20 -18.20 6.15
CA LEU A 268 -14.34 -18.85 5.48
C LEU A 268 -15.68 -18.55 6.13
N PRO A 269 -15.81 -18.54 7.48
CA PRO A 269 -17.08 -18.18 8.13
C PRO A 269 -17.55 -16.76 7.81
N LEU A 270 -16.64 -15.80 7.57
CA LEU A 270 -16.99 -14.43 7.17
C LEU A 270 -17.58 -14.40 5.76
N TYR A 271 -17.02 -15.17 4.83
CA TYR A 271 -17.55 -15.34 3.50
C TYR A 271 -18.94 -15.97 3.50
N GLU A 272 -19.14 -17.06 4.26
CA GLU A 272 -20.43 -17.70 4.39
C GLU A 272 -21.52 -16.77 4.99
N GLN A 273 -21.12 -15.95 5.97
CA GLN A 273 -22.01 -14.95 6.57
C GLN A 273 -22.37 -13.83 5.56
N SER A 274 -21.42 -13.37 4.75
CA SER A 274 -21.63 -12.30 3.78
C SER A 274 -22.62 -12.70 2.66
N ARG A 275 -22.68 -13.97 2.32
CA ARG A 275 -23.61 -14.53 1.31
C ARG A 275 -25.05 -14.67 1.78
N LYS A 276 -25.29 -14.60 3.08
CA LYS A 276 -26.63 -14.70 3.69
C LYS A 276 -27.35 -13.35 3.81
N ARG A 277 -26.64 -12.26 3.50
CA ARG A 277 -27.15 -10.89 3.48
C ARG A 277 -27.56 -10.47 2.08
#